data_5c68e97493409caab56eafd0be395d11
#
_entry.id   5c68e97493409caab56eafd0be395d11
#
_cell.length_a   1.000
_cell.length_b   1.000
_cell.length_c   1.000
_cell.angle_alpha   90.00
_cell.angle_beta   90.00
_cell.angle_gamma   90.00
#
_symmetry.space_group_name_H-M   'P 1'
#
loop_
_entity.id
_entity.type
_entity.pdbx_description
1 polymer ?
#
loop_
_entity_poly.entity_id
_entity_poly.type
_entity_poly.pdbx_seq_one_letter_code
_entity_poly.pdbx_strand_id
1 'polypeptide(L)'
;MVYTVKEGCITCGDCRDLCPNGAIKANENESAFWIDPTLCDRCEDIETPRCVSACPVDSLAPLQPKKGRNKSTLLPAAIPTIFLNGKTTPFASSMVVWEACNILAQRQSLPWQADSADRLCYQRSIHRGRGTMRFRLDTNPETVNFTAMPYELGIAALAQFDLRASCLHLIFAACATNHDRPWEESFVLNDQHIEQYLGLKRRKDLTKLEKLTLIKELVYQACQILVSLDWPRQGKVQGFSLTEHPVWHLLDTQHYFEEDAEGGRHLIGISFTFRAGLWAQHFLNRQDCRQQTAFYQYGTLPQSLLIEVMGSWQQHEGAMRLLLWLVFKLRLGSDHRMTVRTLLRLAYGDARLTEATTVRGAHKRLLKLFENNLEAIHRYGLRPQFDPETYGPDIQPLWARVAEIPDDADAALDFWTNDANRDRSLTDRAPRDKWQRLLNARLLGFDLPEDWQQSLRKPRPQRRRSPKSMIQSTAKNLSSDAIKAARQELNLSQRALAERLGKSQSWIRDVENGRFNVSASDRTLLQNVLGLT
;
A
#
# COMPACT_ATOMS: atom_id res chain seq x y z
N MET A 1 0.87 -34.43 -6.67
CA MET A 1 0.78 -33.73 -8.00
C MET A 1 -0.65 -33.39 -8.26
N VAL A 2 -0.95 -32.14 -8.63
CA VAL A 2 -2.31 -31.72 -9.02
C VAL A 2 -2.70 -32.48 -10.30
N TYR A 3 -3.99 -32.75 -10.49
CA TYR A 3 -4.50 -33.41 -11.70
C TYR A 3 -4.98 -32.40 -12.73
N THR A 4 -5.04 -32.79 -14.00
CA THR A 4 -5.62 -32.01 -15.12
C THR A 4 -6.62 -32.85 -15.89
N VAL A 5 -7.56 -32.19 -16.56
CA VAL A 5 -8.51 -32.83 -17.46
C VAL A 5 -7.92 -32.85 -18.86
N LYS A 6 -7.83 -34.03 -19.50
CA LYS A 6 -7.33 -34.22 -20.87
C LYS A 6 -8.44 -34.07 -21.92
N GLU A 7 -8.03 -33.99 -23.19
CA GLU A 7 -8.93 -34.18 -24.32
C GLU A 7 -9.64 -35.53 -24.25
N GLY A 8 -10.88 -35.57 -24.67
CA GLY A 8 -11.73 -36.75 -24.55
C GLY A 8 -12.64 -36.76 -23.32
N CYS A 9 -12.60 -35.72 -22.50
CA CYS A 9 -13.59 -35.53 -21.43
C CYS A 9 -14.99 -35.36 -22.06
N ILE A 10 -15.92 -36.24 -21.65
CA ILE A 10 -17.31 -36.23 -22.13
C ILE A 10 -18.23 -35.34 -21.26
N THR A 11 -17.67 -34.56 -20.34
CA THR A 11 -18.37 -33.64 -19.43
C THR A 11 -19.55 -34.27 -18.66
N CYS A 12 -19.44 -35.55 -18.27
CA CYS A 12 -20.48 -36.29 -17.55
C CYS A 12 -20.79 -35.74 -16.15
N GLY A 13 -19.84 -35.06 -15.51
CA GLY A 13 -20.02 -34.50 -14.18
C GLY A 13 -19.62 -35.41 -13.01
N ASP A 14 -19.51 -36.73 -13.20
CA ASP A 14 -19.28 -37.71 -12.13
C ASP A 14 -18.08 -37.38 -11.24
N CYS A 15 -16.98 -36.92 -11.84
CA CYS A 15 -15.78 -36.51 -11.11
C CYS A 15 -16.00 -35.22 -10.29
N ARG A 16 -16.87 -34.33 -10.75
CA ARG A 16 -17.19 -33.05 -10.09
C ARG A 16 -17.97 -33.28 -8.80
N ASP A 17 -18.99 -34.14 -8.88
CA ASP A 17 -19.90 -34.42 -7.75
C ASP A 17 -19.18 -35.19 -6.63
N LEU A 18 -18.15 -35.98 -6.97
CA LEU A 18 -17.35 -36.74 -6.02
C LEU A 18 -16.13 -36.00 -5.45
N CYS A 19 -15.83 -34.79 -5.95
CA CYS A 19 -14.74 -34.00 -5.42
C CYS A 19 -15.11 -33.32 -4.10
N PRO A 20 -14.51 -33.71 -2.93
CA PRO A 20 -14.92 -33.17 -1.62
C PRO A 20 -14.65 -31.67 -1.49
N ASN A 21 -13.64 -31.17 -2.20
CA ASN A 21 -13.23 -29.76 -2.14
C ASN A 21 -13.81 -28.93 -3.27
N GLY A 22 -14.69 -29.51 -4.10
CA GLY A 22 -15.25 -28.80 -5.24
C GLY A 22 -14.22 -28.22 -6.21
N ALA A 23 -13.03 -28.87 -6.33
CA ALA A 23 -11.93 -28.40 -7.15
C ALA A 23 -12.20 -28.49 -8.66
N ILE A 24 -13.19 -29.30 -9.10
CA ILE A 24 -13.51 -29.46 -10.52
C ILE A 24 -14.57 -28.43 -10.91
N LYS A 25 -14.19 -27.49 -11.77
CA LYS A 25 -15.00 -26.37 -12.22
C LYS A 25 -15.41 -26.57 -13.68
N ALA A 26 -16.57 -26.04 -14.06
CA ALA A 26 -17.03 -25.97 -15.45
C ALA A 26 -16.72 -24.58 -16.03
N ASN A 27 -16.50 -24.52 -17.35
CA ASN A 27 -16.47 -23.24 -18.08
C ASN A 27 -17.90 -22.64 -18.07
N GLU A 28 -18.03 -21.34 -18.39
CA GLU A 28 -19.31 -20.61 -18.45
C GLU A 28 -20.38 -21.31 -19.29
N ASN A 29 -19.99 -22.06 -20.31
CA ASN A 29 -20.89 -22.82 -21.20
C ASN A 29 -21.05 -24.28 -20.82
N GLU A 30 -20.51 -24.73 -19.70
CA GLU A 30 -20.45 -26.14 -19.24
C GLU A 30 -19.88 -27.14 -20.28
N SER A 31 -19.18 -26.62 -21.30
CA SER A 31 -18.64 -27.41 -22.41
C SER A 31 -17.29 -28.07 -22.12
N ALA A 32 -16.64 -27.68 -21.01
CA ALA A 32 -15.36 -28.25 -20.59
C ALA A 32 -15.17 -28.12 -19.08
N PHE A 33 -14.53 -29.12 -18.46
CA PHE A 33 -14.11 -29.08 -17.07
C PHE A 33 -12.62 -28.76 -16.94
N TRP A 34 -12.26 -28.16 -15.83
CA TRP A 34 -10.89 -27.95 -15.41
C TRP A 34 -10.76 -28.12 -13.90
N ILE A 35 -9.54 -28.40 -13.40
CA ILE A 35 -9.28 -28.59 -11.98
C ILE A 35 -8.60 -27.37 -11.41
N ASP A 36 -9.22 -26.74 -10.41
CA ASP A 36 -8.60 -25.65 -9.67
C ASP A 36 -7.48 -26.17 -8.77
N PRO A 37 -6.22 -25.81 -9.07
CA PRO A 37 -5.07 -26.33 -8.32
C PRO A 37 -5.01 -25.84 -6.88
N THR A 38 -5.75 -24.78 -6.54
CA THR A 38 -5.80 -24.24 -5.16
C THR A 38 -6.77 -24.99 -4.27
N LEU A 39 -7.77 -25.63 -4.86
CA LEU A 39 -8.79 -26.40 -4.15
C LEU A 39 -8.49 -27.90 -4.16
N CYS A 40 -7.63 -28.35 -5.07
CA CYS A 40 -7.29 -29.76 -5.21
C CYS A 40 -6.24 -30.18 -4.18
N ASP A 41 -6.65 -30.90 -3.13
CA ASP A 41 -5.79 -31.51 -2.11
C ASP A 41 -5.17 -32.85 -2.55
N ARG A 42 -5.43 -33.30 -3.78
CA ARG A 42 -4.98 -34.58 -4.38
C ARG A 42 -5.58 -35.81 -3.72
N CYS A 43 -6.59 -35.62 -2.87
CA CYS A 43 -7.13 -36.69 -2.04
C CYS A 43 -6.00 -37.43 -1.29
N GLU A 44 -5.13 -36.70 -0.55
CA GLU A 44 -3.89 -37.22 0.05
C GLU A 44 -4.10 -38.46 0.93
N ASP A 45 -5.31 -38.64 1.45
CA ASP A 45 -5.68 -39.79 2.31
C ASP A 45 -6.09 -41.06 1.54
N ILE A 46 -6.08 -41.02 0.19
CA ILE A 46 -6.60 -42.12 -0.65
C ILE A 46 -5.57 -42.44 -1.75
N GLU A 47 -5.31 -43.72 -1.96
CA GLU A 47 -4.32 -44.24 -2.93
C GLU A 47 -4.64 -43.80 -4.37
N THR A 48 -5.93 -43.76 -4.76
CA THR A 48 -6.37 -43.29 -6.07
C THR A 48 -7.36 -42.13 -5.86
N PRO A 49 -7.12 -40.92 -6.42
CA PRO A 49 -8.03 -39.78 -6.27
C PRO A 49 -9.44 -40.11 -6.73
N ARG A 50 -10.44 -39.64 -5.99
CA ARG A 50 -11.85 -39.92 -6.26
C ARG A 50 -12.29 -39.53 -7.67
N CYS A 51 -11.78 -38.40 -8.17
CA CYS A 51 -12.07 -37.93 -9.52
C CYS A 51 -11.52 -38.89 -10.60
N VAL A 52 -10.34 -39.50 -10.38
CA VAL A 52 -9.75 -40.45 -11.32
C VAL A 52 -10.56 -41.74 -11.33
N SER A 53 -10.90 -42.28 -10.15
CA SER A 53 -11.71 -43.52 -10.07
C SER A 53 -13.13 -43.37 -10.60
N ALA A 54 -13.67 -42.12 -10.62
CA ALA A 54 -15.00 -41.85 -11.14
C ALA A 54 -15.06 -41.58 -12.64
N CYS A 55 -13.92 -41.34 -13.29
CA CYS A 55 -13.91 -40.93 -14.69
C CYS A 55 -14.11 -42.15 -15.62
N PRO A 56 -15.23 -42.23 -16.37
CA PRO A 56 -15.51 -43.38 -17.22
C PRO A 56 -14.62 -43.47 -18.48
N VAL A 57 -13.91 -42.38 -18.81
CA VAL A 57 -13.10 -42.23 -20.03
C VAL A 57 -11.63 -41.94 -19.75
N ASP A 58 -11.19 -42.11 -18.51
CA ASP A 58 -9.79 -41.88 -18.08
C ASP A 58 -9.19 -40.52 -18.52
N SER A 59 -10.02 -39.48 -18.54
CA SER A 59 -9.60 -38.13 -18.97
C SER A 59 -8.85 -37.33 -17.89
N LEU A 60 -8.54 -37.91 -16.74
CA LEU A 60 -7.83 -37.27 -15.64
C LEU A 60 -6.42 -37.81 -15.51
N ALA A 61 -5.42 -36.92 -15.53
CA ALA A 61 -4.03 -37.27 -15.38
C ALA A 61 -3.27 -36.36 -14.43
N PRO A 62 -2.18 -36.83 -13.81
CA PRO A 62 -1.30 -36.00 -13.03
C PRO A 62 -0.75 -34.85 -13.89
N LEU A 63 -0.87 -33.62 -13.39
CA LEU A 63 -0.31 -32.44 -14.03
C LEU A 63 1.22 -32.48 -13.89
N GLN A 64 1.95 -32.57 -15.00
CA GLN A 64 3.40 -32.46 -15.00
C GLN A 64 3.79 -30.97 -15.13
N PRO A 65 4.47 -30.37 -14.13
CA PRO A 65 4.84 -28.96 -14.20
C PRO A 65 5.86 -28.72 -15.31
N LYS A 66 5.52 -27.91 -16.30
CA LYS A 66 6.48 -27.46 -17.34
C LYS A 66 7.54 -26.58 -16.70
N LYS A 67 8.81 -26.92 -16.85
CA LYS A 67 9.95 -26.07 -16.50
C LYS A 67 10.27 -25.16 -17.71
N GLY A 68 10.16 -23.85 -17.56
CA GLY A 68 10.57 -22.91 -18.60
C GLY A 68 9.72 -21.64 -18.70
N ARG A 69 10.18 -20.70 -19.54
CA ARG A 69 9.44 -19.47 -19.89
C ARG A 69 8.37 -19.84 -20.93
N ASN A 70 7.12 -19.67 -20.56
CA ASN A 70 6.02 -19.86 -21.50
C ASN A 70 5.96 -18.70 -22.51
N LYS A 71 5.85 -18.99 -23.80
CA LYS A 71 5.75 -18.00 -24.89
C LYS A 71 4.32 -17.95 -25.45
N SER A 72 3.31 -18.34 -24.68
CA SER A 72 1.94 -18.39 -25.18
C SER A 72 1.43 -17.02 -25.61
N THR A 73 0.74 -16.97 -26.76
CA THR A 73 0.02 -15.80 -27.27
C THR A 73 -1.33 -15.56 -26.56
N LEU A 74 -1.76 -16.51 -25.73
CA LEU A 74 -3.02 -16.47 -24.98
C LEU A 74 -2.90 -15.73 -23.62
N LEU A 75 -1.75 -15.12 -23.34
CA LEU A 75 -1.56 -14.34 -22.13
C LEU A 75 -2.40 -13.06 -22.16
N PRO A 76 -2.90 -12.61 -21.00
CA PRO A 76 -3.65 -11.36 -20.93
C PRO A 76 -2.84 -10.19 -21.48
N ALA A 77 -3.53 -9.21 -22.06
CA ALA A 77 -2.91 -8.01 -22.60
C ALA A 77 -1.97 -7.36 -21.59
N ALA A 78 -0.85 -6.83 -22.07
CA ALA A 78 0.09 -6.13 -21.20
C ALA A 78 -0.60 -4.91 -20.58
N ILE A 79 -0.73 -4.92 -19.25
CA ILE A 79 -1.27 -3.79 -18.49
C ILE A 79 -0.11 -2.86 -18.14
N PRO A 80 -0.27 -1.52 -18.20
CA PRO A 80 0.78 -0.59 -17.81
C PRO A 80 1.22 -0.81 -16.36
N THR A 81 2.53 -0.70 -16.10
CA THR A 81 3.03 -0.76 -14.72
C THR A 81 2.46 0.38 -13.87
N ILE A 82 2.17 0.10 -12.59
CA ILE A 82 1.76 1.16 -11.65
C ILE A 82 2.87 2.16 -11.35
N PHE A 83 4.14 1.78 -11.55
CA PHE A 83 5.32 2.64 -11.36
C PHE A 83 5.75 3.29 -12.67
N LEU A 84 4.97 4.26 -13.17
CA LEU A 84 5.23 4.92 -14.46
C LEU A 84 6.61 5.59 -14.55
N ASN A 85 7.13 6.11 -13.43
CA ASN A 85 8.48 6.69 -13.34
C ASN A 85 9.56 5.66 -12.93
N GLY A 86 9.21 4.38 -12.80
CA GLY A 86 10.10 3.31 -12.37
C GLY A 86 10.55 3.35 -10.91
N LYS A 87 10.09 4.32 -10.11
CA LYS A 87 10.53 4.50 -8.71
C LYS A 87 9.37 4.58 -7.72
N THR A 88 8.35 5.36 -8.02
CA THR A 88 7.27 5.66 -7.09
C THR A 88 5.92 5.73 -7.79
N THR A 89 4.84 5.51 -7.04
CA THR A 89 3.46 5.68 -7.49
C THR A 89 2.60 6.26 -6.37
N PRO A 90 1.57 7.07 -6.66
CA PRO A 90 0.60 7.46 -5.65
C PRO A 90 -0.22 6.23 -5.19
N PHE A 91 -0.57 6.18 -3.90
CA PHE A 91 -1.45 5.13 -3.36
C PHE A 91 -2.40 5.69 -2.32
N ALA A 92 -3.57 5.08 -2.16
CA ALA A 92 -4.52 5.42 -1.12
C ALA A 92 -3.92 5.11 0.26
N SER A 93 -3.61 6.16 1.02
CA SER A 93 -3.05 6.01 2.37
C SER A 93 -4.09 6.28 3.47
N SER A 94 -5.35 5.93 3.20
CA SER A 94 -6.44 6.07 4.16
C SER A 94 -6.25 5.15 5.37
N MET A 95 -6.90 5.50 6.49
CA MET A 95 -6.90 4.65 7.70
C MET A 95 -7.45 3.24 7.41
N VAL A 96 -8.39 3.09 6.47
CA VAL A 96 -8.95 1.79 6.07
C VAL A 96 -7.87 0.90 5.47
N VAL A 97 -7.11 1.40 4.49
CA VAL A 97 -6.03 0.64 3.85
C VAL A 97 -4.91 0.36 4.84
N TRP A 98 -4.58 1.33 5.70
CA TRP A 98 -3.57 1.14 6.74
C TRP A 98 -3.93 0.00 7.70
N GLU A 99 -5.17 0.00 8.22
CA GLU A 99 -5.60 -1.07 9.12
C GLU A 99 -5.74 -2.41 8.41
N ALA A 100 -6.17 -2.45 7.16
CA ALA A 100 -6.19 -3.68 6.38
C ALA A 100 -4.78 -4.28 6.21
N CYS A 101 -3.77 -3.46 5.88
CA CYS A 101 -2.37 -3.90 5.88
C CYS A 101 -1.93 -4.39 7.28
N ASN A 102 -2.34 -3.70 8.34
CA ASN A 102 -2.00 -4.04 9.71
C ASN A 102 -2.60 -5.38 10.15
N ILE A 103 -3.84 -5.66 9.76
CA ILE A 103 -4.52 -6.94 10.01
C ILE A 103 -3.72 -8.11 9.41
N LEU A 104 -3.33 -8.02 8.15
CA LEU A 104 -2.54 -9.07 7.50
C LEU A 104 -1.12 -9.18 8.07
N ALA A 105 -0.53 -8.06 8.50
CA ALA A 105 0.80 -8.06 9.09
C ALA A 105 0.83 -8.62 10.52
N GLN A 106 -0.15 -8.29 11.36
CA GLN A 106 -0.17 -8.66 12.77
C GLN A 106 -1.04 -9.88 13.09
N ARG A 107 -1.99 -10.21 12.21
CA ARG A 107 -2.81 -11.43 12.31
C ARG A 107 -3.47 -11.58 13.69
N GLN A 108 -3.27 -12.71 14.36
CA GLN A 108 -3.81 -13.00 15.69
C GLN A 108 -3.27 -12.09 16.81
N SER A 109 -2.20 -11.31 16.57
CA SER A 109 -1.64 -10.40 17.59
C SER A 109 -2.52 -9.18 17.85
N LEU A 110 -3.51 -8.90 17.00
CA LEU A 110 -4.50 -7.86 17.23
C LEU A 110 -5.57 -8.32 18.23
N PRO A 111 -6.22 -7.39 18.96
CA PRO A 111 -7.25 -7.72 19.94
C PRO A 111 -8.59 -8.09 19.27
N TRP A 112 -8.62 -9.25 18.64
CA TRP A 112 -9.82 -9.81 18.06
C TRP A 112 -10.81 -10.26 19.12
N GLN A 113 -12.10 -10.12 18.86
CA GLN A 113 -13.19 -10.46 19.76
C GLN A 113 -14.34 -11.09 18.97
N ALA A 114 -15.15 -11.92 19.63
CA ALA A 114 -16.44 -12.34 19.12
C ALA A 114 -17.44 -11.19 19.28
N ASP A 115 -18.23 -10.92 18.24
CA ASP A 115 -19.37 -10.01 18.34
C ASP A 115 -20.60 -10.74 18.92
N SER A 116 -21.73 -10.04 19.04
CA SER A 116 -22.99 -10.62 19.59
C SER A 116 -23.56 -11.77 18.75
N ALA A 117 -23.10 -11.95 17.52
CA ALA A 117 -23.49 -13.03 16.61
C ALA A 117 -22.37 -14.07 16.43
N ASP A 118 -21.43 -14.13 17.39
CA ASP A 118 -20.26 -15.03 17.37
C ASP A 118 -19.40 -14.92 16.11
N ARG A 119 -19.31 -13.72 15.51
CA ARG A 119 -18.44 -13.46 14.36
C ARG A 119 -17.15 -12.80 14.79
N LEU A 120 -16.04 -13.16 14.12
CA LEU A 120 -14.74 -12.55 14.39
C LEU A 120 -14.78 -11.06 14.06
N CYS A 121 -14.41 -10.21 15.02
CA CYS A 121 -14.43 -8.77 14.90
C CYS A 121 -13.18 -8.13 15.51
N TYR A 122 -12.56 -7.23 14.77
CA TYR A 122 -11.54 -6.31 15.26
C TYR A 122 -12.08 -4.89 15.20
N GLN A 123 -12.07 -4.19 16.33
CA GLN A 123 -12.58 -2.83 16.42
C GLN A 123 -11.48 -1.85 16.81
N ARG A 124 -11.44 -0.74 16.10
CA ARG A 124 -10.57 0.40 16.39
C ARG A 124 -11.37 1.67 16.62
N SER A 125 -11.16 2.27 17.79
CA SER A 125 -11.72 3.59 18.10
C SER A 125 -10.95 4.67 17.37
N ILE A 126 -11.65 5.65 16.82
CA ILE A 126 -11.11 6.84 16.16
C ILE A 126 -11.60 8.11 16.85
N HIS A 127 -10.87 9.21 16.67
CA HIS A 127 -11.23 10.51 17.26
C HIS A 127 -11.54 10.46 18.78
N ARG A 128 -10.71 9.75 19.56
CA ARG A 128 -10.88 9.61 21.02
C ARG A 128 -12.23 8.97 21.40
N GLY A 129 -12.65 7.96 20.64
CA GLY A 129 -13.88 7.20 20.91
C GLY A 129 -15.16 7.78 20.29
N ARG A 130 -15.09 8.86 19.52
CA ARG A 130 -16.28 9.45 18.88
C ARG A 130 -16.74 8.69 17.64
N GLY A 131 -15.90 7.82 17.10
CA GLY A 131 -16.22 6.97 15.97
C GLY A 131 -15.49 5.64 16.06
N THR A 132 -15.83 4.72 15.17
CA THR A 132 -15.29 3.37 15.15
C THR A 132 -15.05 2.88 13.74
N MET A 133 -14.01 2.06 13.58
CA MET A 133 -13.80 1.19 12.43
C MET A 133 -13.88 -0.24 12.93
N ARG A 134 -14.68 -1.07 12.28
CA ARG A 134 -14.78 -2.51 12.57
C ARG A 134 -14.37 -3.28 11.35
N PHE A 135 -13.59 -4.32 11.57
CA PHE A 135 -13.12 -5.23 10.53
C PHE A 135 -13.57 -6.64 10.85
N ARG A 136 -13.94 -7.38 9.82
CA ARG A 136 -14.28 -8.80 9.84
C ARG A 136 -13.63 -9.50 8.67
N LEU A 137 -13.72 -10.82 8.66
CA LEU A 137 -13.23 -11.63 7.54
C LEU A 137 -14.42 -12.25 6.80
N ASP A 138 -14.39 -12.17 5.48
CA ASP A 138 -15.35 -12.83 4.60
C ASP A 138 -15.03 -14.31 4.46
N THR A 139 -16.05 -15.15 4.40
CA THR A 139 -15.89 -16.58 4.15
C THR A 139 -15.44 -16.88 2.73
N ASN A 140 -15.88 -16.09 1.74
CA ASN A 140 -15.54 -16.28 0.34
C ASN A 140 -15.55 -14.95 -0.44
N PRO A 141 -14.40 -14.38 -0.78
CA PRO A 141 -14.29 -13.10 -1.47
C PRO A 141 -14.73 -13.13 -2.95
N GLU A 142 -14.98 -14.31 -3.55
CA GLU A 142 -15.49 -14.44 -4.92
C GLU A 142 -17.02 -14.28 -5.00
N THR A 143 -17.72 -14.29 -3.88
CA THR A 143 -19.18 -14.16 -3.88
C THR A 143 -19.63 -12.71 -3.81
N VAL A 144 -20.73 -12.40 -4.48
CA VAL A 144 -21.35 -11.07 -4.41
C VAL A 144 -21.89 -10.77 -3.01
N ASN A 145 -22.36 -11.81 -2.32
CA ASN A 145 -22.89 -11.73 -0.97
C ASN A 145 -21.80 -12.12 0.03
N PHE A 146 -21.17 -11.12 0.63
CA PHE A 146 -20.17 -11.35 1.68
C PHE A 146 -20.82 -11.81 2.99
N THR A 147 -20.16 -12.76 3.64
CA THR A 147 -20.60 -13.35 4.91
C THR A 147 -19.44 -13.36 5.89
N ALA A 148 -19.61 -12.66 7.01
CA ALA A 148 -18.56 -12.59 8.04
C ALA A 148 -18.33 -13.96 8.70
N MET A 149 -17.07 -14.36 8.84
CA MET A 149 -16.66 -15.62 9.43
C MET A 149 -17.06 -15.73 10.91
N PRO A 150 -17.49 -16.92 11.37
CA PRO A 150 -17.56 -17.25 12.79
C PRO A 150 -16.20 -17.06 13.47
N TYR A 151 -16.20 -16.82 14.80
CA TYR A 151 -14.99 -16.49 15.54
C TYR A 151 -13.88 -17.53 15.41
N GLU A 152 -14.16 -18.80 15.66
CA GLU A 152 -13.18 -19.88 15.60
C GLU A 152 -12.58 -20.06 14.19
N LEU A 153 -13.45 -20.04 13.16
CA LEU A 153 -13.01 -20.14 11.77
C LEU A 153 -12.12 -18.95 11.37
N GLY A 154 -12.49 -17.74 11.80
CA GLY A 154 -11.73 -16.54 11.50
C GLY A 154 -10.37 -16.50 12.20
N ILE A 155 -10.27 -16.99 13.46
CA ILE A 155 -8.98 -17.14 14.17
C ILE A 155 -8.08 -18.15 13.45
N ALA A 156 -8.63 -19.26 12.96
CA ALA A 156 -7.88 -20.24 12.17
C ALA A 156 -7.40 -19.66 10.84
N ALA A 157 -8.25 -18.90 10.15
CA ALA A 157 -7.88 -18.21 8.89
C ALA A 157 -6.77 -17.19 9.11
N LEU A 158 -6.82 -16.39 10.18
CA LEU A 158 -5.77 -15.43 10.53
C LEU A 158 -4.40 -16.09 10.75
N ALA A 159 -4.37 -17.32 11.27
CA ALA A 159 -3.12 -18.05 11.46
C ALA A 159 -2.43 -18.39 10.12
N GLN A 160 -3.22 -18.54 9.06
CA GLN A 160 -2.73 -18.87 7.70
C GLN A 160 -2.39 -17.63 6.88
N PHE A 161 -2.72 -16.42 7.33
CA PHE A 161 -2.44 -15.20 6.57
C PHE A 161 -0.94 -14.99 6.37
N ASP A 162 -0.61 -14.59 5.16
CA ASP A 162 0.76 -14.30 4.74
C ASP A 162 1.02 -12.79 4.76
N LEU A 163 2.16 -12.39 5.32
CA LEU A 163 2.57 -10.98 5.34
C LEU A 163 2.63 -10.35 3.94
N ARG A 164 2.91 -11.15 2.91
CA ARG A 164 2.95 -10.71 1.52
C ARG A 164 1.61 -10.19 1.02
N ALA A 165 0.50 -10.69 1.53
CA ALA A 165 -0.84 -10.17 1.21
C ALA A 165 -1.01 -8.71 1.62
N SER A 166 -0.29 -8.21 2.65
CA SER A 166 -0.25 -6.79 3.00
C SER A 166 0.29 -5.91 1.86
N CYS A 167 1.26 -6.41 1.07
CA CYS A 167 1.78 -5.70 -0.09
C CYS A 167 0.73 -5.57 -1.20
N LEU A 168 -0.18 -6.54 -1.34
CA LEU A 168 -1.28 -6.44 -2.30
C LEU A 168 -2.23 -5.30 -1.97
N HIS A 169 -2.51 -5.03 -0.69
CA HIS A 169 -3.28 -3.84 -0.31
C HIS A 169 -2.63 -2.54 -0.79
N LEU A 170 -1.29 -2.43 -0.72
CA LEU A 170 -0.56 -1.26 -1.23
C LEU A 170 -0.64 -1.17 -2.77
N ILE A 171 -0.53 -2.31 -3.45
CA ILE A 171 -0.65 -2.40 -4.91
C ILE A 171 -2.07 -2.03 -5.36
N PHE A 172 -3.11 -2.60 -4.72
CA PHE A 172 -4.51 -2.28 -5.01
C PHE A 172 -4.82 -0.81 -4.72
N ALA A 173 -4.28 -0.28 -3.62
CA ALA A 173 -4.41 1.13 -3.26
C ALA A 173 -3.74 2.06 -4.29
N ALA A 174 -2.62 1.63 -4.90
CA ALA A 174 -1.97 2.37 -5.98
C ALA A 174 -2.81 2.32 -7.28
N CYS A 175 -3.35 1.15 -7.64
CA CYS A 175 -4.25 1.02 -8.79
C CYS A 175 -5.49 1.91 -8.61
N ALA A 176 -6.18 1.80 -7.49
CA ALA A 176 -7.38 2.56 -7.17
C ALA A 176 -7.15 4.09 -7.21
N THR A 177 -5.98 4.55 -6.80
CA THR A 177 -5.66 5.99 -6.78
C THR A 177 -5.53 6.59 -8.19
N ASN A 178 -5.33 5.76 -9.22
CA ASN A 178 -5.26 6.22 -10.61
C ASN A 178 -6.64 6.46 -11.25
N HIS A 179 -7.71 6.00 -10.62
CA HIS A 179 -9.09 6.18 -11.06
C HIS A 179 -9.74 7.42 -10.41
N ASP A 180 -10.68 8.03 -11.11
CA ASP A 180 -11.42 9.19 -10.57
C ASP A 180 -12.50 8.74 -9.58
N ARG A 181 -13.17 7.62 -9.84
CA ARG A 181 -14.22 7.02 -9.01
C ARG A 181 -13.93 5.54 -8.72
N PRO A 182 -12.89 5.24 -7.92
CA PRO A 182 -12.40 3.87 -7.74
C PRO A 182 -13.41 2.91 -7.09
N TRP A 183 -14.48 3.42 -6.50
CA TRP A 183 -15.61 2.62 -5.98
C TRP A 183 -16.62 2.21 -7.07
N GLU A 184 -16.50 2.74 -8.28
CA GLU A 184 -17.31 2.40 -9.45
C GLU A 184 -16.47 1.76 -10.56
N GLU A 185 -15.24 2.23 -10.73
CA GLU A 185 -14.31 1.78 -11.75
C GLU A 185 -13.51 0.57 -11.27
N SER A 186 -13.39 -0.43 -12.14
CA SER A 186 -12.59 -1.63 -11.89
C SER A 186 -11.19 -1.52 -12.50
N PHE A 187 -10.24 -2.25 -11.93
CA PHE A 187 -8.89 -2.42 -12.47
C PHE A 187 -8.52 -3.90 -12.53
N VAL A 188 -7.65 -4.24 -13.47
CA VAL A 188 -7.20 -5.61 -13.69
C VAL A 188 -5.73 -5.74 -13.32
N LEU A 189 -5.36 -6.82 -12.62
CA LEU A 189 -3.99 -7.24 -12.39
C LEU A 189 -3.84 -8.68 -12.85
N ASN A 190 -2.75 -8.98 -13.55
CA ASN A 190 -2.41 -10.34 -13.92
C ASN A 190 -1.26 -10.89 -13.06
N ASP A 191 -1.04 -12.20 -13.13
CA ASP A 191 0.03 -12.88 -12.42
C ASP A 191 1.42 -12.28 -12.71
N GLN A 192 1.68 -11.82 -13.92
CA GLN A 192 2.99 -11.25 -14.30
C GLN A 192 3.30 -9.96 -13.54
N HIS A 193 2.28 -9.10 -13.33
CA HIS A 193 2.42 -7.88 -12.52
C HIS A 193 2.67 -8.23 -11.07
N ILE A 194 1.85 -9.13 -10.51
CA ILE A 194 1.98 -9.55 -9.12
C ILE A 194 3.32 -10.24 -8.89
N GLU A 195 3.75 -11.15 -9.79
CA GLU A 195 5.09 -11.74 -9.74
C GLU A 195 6.21 -10.69 -9.74
N GLN A 196 6.04 -9.63 -10.53
CA GLN A 196 7.02 -8.54 -10.60
C GLN A 196 7.07 -7.73 -9.31
N TYR A 197 5.90 -7.29 -8.81
CA TYR A 197 5.82 -6.44 -7.61
C TYR A 197 6.17 -7.20 -6.34
N LEU A 198 5.81 -8.48 -6.25
CA LEU A 198 6.15 -9.34 -5.12
C LEU A 198 7.52 -10.03 -5.25
N GLY A 199 8.30 -9.71 -6.27
CA GLY A 199 9.65 -10.28 -6.46
C GLY A 199 9.67 -11.79 -6.75
N LEU A 200 8.53 -12.41 -7.01
CA LEU A 200 8.40 -13.86 -7.26
C LEU A 200 9.12 -14.32 -8.53
N LYS A 201 9.43 -13.40 -9.46
CA LYS A 201 10.27 -13.70 -10.64
C LYS A 201 11.65 -14.22 -10.26
N ARG A 202 12.19 -13.85 -9.11
CA ARG A 202 13.50 -14.29 -8.60
C ARG A 202 13.46 -15.67 -7.95
N ARG A 203 12.28 -16.16 -7.56
CA ARG A 203 12.10 -17.47 -6.93
C ARG A 203 12.18 -18.56 -8.00
N LYS A 204 13.37 -19.16 -8.12
CA LYS A 204 13.65 -20.27 -9.06
C LYS A 204 13.27 -21.64 -8.50
N ASP A 205 13.04 -21.71 -7.21
CA ASP A 205 12.62 -22.88 -6.46
C ASP A 205 11.14 -23.23 -6.67
N LEU A 206 10.30 -22.25 -7.06
CA LEU A 206 8.89 -22.44 -7.34
C LEU A 206 8.62 -22.67 -8.83
N THR A 207 7.80 -23.64 -9.14
CA THR A 207 7.25 -23.88 -10.48
C THR A 207 6.25 -22.76 -10.84
N LYS A 208 5.87 -22.65 -12.11
CA LYS A 208 4.85 -21.68 -12.55
C LYS A 208 3.52 -21.90 -11.84
N LEU A 209 3.09 -23.15 -11.73
CA LEU A 209 1.84 -23.51 -11.05
C LEU A 209 1.86 -23.11 -9.57
N GLU A 210 2.94 -23.42 -8.84
CA GLU A 210 3.08 -23.02 -7.43
C GLU A 210 3.05 -21.51 -7.24
N LYS A 211 3.63 -20.73 -8.16
CA LYS A 211 3.54 -19.27 -8.14
C LYS A 211 2.10 -18.77 -8.37
N LEU A 212 1.38 -19.36 -9.34
CA LEU A 212 0.00 -18.98 -9.62
C LEU A 212 -0.92 -19.31 -8.44
N THR A 213 -0.74 -20.49 -7.82
CA THR A 213 -1.46 -20.89 -6.61
C THR A 213 -1.20 -19.90 -5.47
N LEU A 214 0.07 -19.63 -5.20
CA LEU A 214 0.46 -18.66 -4.16
C LEU A 214 -0.14 -17.27 -4.43
N ILE A 215 -0.10 -16.77 -5.67
CA ILE A 215 -0.68 -15.47 -6.03
C ILE A 215 -2.18 -15.47 -5.76
N LYS A 216 -2.90 -16.52 -6.13
CA LYS A 216 -4.34 -16.64 -5.88
C LYS A 216 -4.65 -16.62 -4.39
N GLU A 217 -3.92 -17.38 -3.58
CA GLU A 217 -4.05 -17.38 -2.12
C GLU A 217 -3.84 -15.99 -1.51
N LEU A 218 -2.77 -15.28 -1.91
CA LEU A 218 -2.47 -13.93 -1.43
C LEU A 218 -3.57 -12.93 -1.81
N VAL A 219 -4.09 -13.02 -3.04
CA VAL A 219 -5.20 -12.19 -3.51
C VAL A 219 -6.46 -12.43 -2.67
N TYR A 220 -6.78 -13.69 -2.40
CA TYR A 220 -7.94 -14.05 -1.58
C TYR A 220 -7.81 -13.48 -0.17
N GLN A 221 -6.65 -13.68 0.48
CA GLN A 221 -6.39 -13.12 1.81
C GLN A 221 -6.57 -11.60 1.84
N ALA A 222 -6.09 -10.89 0.81
CA ALA A 222 -6.26 -9.44 0.73
C ALA A 222 -7.72 -9.02 0.50
N CYS A 223 -8.53 -9.81 -0.21
CA CYS A 223 -9.92 -9.51 -0.51
C CYS A 223 -10.91 -9.98 0.58
N GLN A 224 -10.49 -10.84 1.52
CA GLN A 224 -11.34 -11.32 2.61
C GLN A 224 -11.66 -10.28 3.69
N ILE A 225 -11.02 -9.12 3.67
CA ILE A 225 -11.21 -8.11 4.72
C ILE A 225 -12.45 -7.27 4.45
N LEU A 226 -13.41 -7.34 5.37
CA LEU A 226 -14.59 -6.49 5.43
C LEU A 226 -14.36 -5.32 6.37
N VAL A 227 -14.95 -4.16 6.06
CA VAL A 227 -14.90 -2.96 6.90
C VAL A 227 -16.28 -2.33 7.05
N SER A 228 -16.59 -1.89 8.27
CA SER A 228 -17.69 -0.97 8.57
C SER A 228 -17.15 0.25 9.31
N LEU A 229 -17.70 1.41 9.02
CA LEU A 229 -17.22 2.69 9.54
C LEU A 229 -18.37 3.43 10.21
N ASP A 230 -18.07 4.01 11.36
CA ASP A 230 -18.85 5.08 11.96
C ASP A 230 -17.90 6.26 12.19
N TRP A 231 -17.93 7.21 11.24
CA TRP A 231 -16.96 8.28 11.16
C TRP A 231 -17.57 9.59 11.65
N PRO A 232 -17.01 10.20 12.70
CA PRO A 232 -17.55 11.44 13.23
C PRO A 232 -17.24 12.62 12.30
N ARG A 233 -18.00 13.70 12.44
CA ARG A 233 -17.72 14.96 11.74
C ARG A 233 -16.28 15.41 12.00
N GLN A 234 -15.55 15.74 10.93
CA GLN A 234 -14.17 16.21 10.99
C GLN A 234 -14.00 17.49 10.16
N GLY A 235 -13.89 18.63 10.84
CA GLY A 235 -13.82 19.92 10.16
C GLY A 235 -15.10 20.22 9.36
N LYS A 236 -14.95 20.41 8.04
CA LYS A 236 -16.07 20.63 7.11
C LYS A 236 -16.72 19.33 6.62
N VAL A 237 -16.01 18.21 6.68
CA VAL A 237 -16.54 16.91 6.29
C VAL A 237 -17.55 16.43 7.31
N GLN A 238 -18.77 16.17 6.87
CA GLN A 238 -19.84 15.65 7.71
C GLN A 238 -19.50 14.24 8.20
N GLY A 239 -20.07 13.84 9.34
CA GLY A 239 -20.01 12.47 9.80
C GLY A 239 -20.76 11.54 8.83
N PHE A 240 -20.29 10.32 8.70
CA PHE A 240 -20.92 9.30 7.86
C PHE A 240 -20.76 7.92 8.48
N SER A 241 -21.68 7.03 8.14
CA SER A 241 -21.62 5.63 8.50
C SER A 241 -21.59 4.78 7.23
N LEU A 242 -20.76 3.77 7.21
CA LEU A 242 -20.68 2.77 6.16
C LEU A 242 -21.00 1.41 6.80
N THR A 243 -22.01 0.74 6.28
CA THR A 243 -22.30 -0.65 6.63
C THR A 243 -21.17 -1.55 6.18
N GLU A 244 -21.19 -2.81 6.62
CA GLU A 244 -20.16 -3.77 6.29
C GLU A 244 -20.01 -3.96 4.77
N HIS A 245 -18.78 -3.77 4.29
CA HIS A 245 -18.41 -3.89 2.88
C HIS A 245 -16.98 -4.40 2.74
N PRO A 246 -16.62 -5.12 1.66
CA PRO A 246 -15.24 -5.47 1.36
C PRO A 246 -14.34 -4.24 1.25
N VAL A 247 -13.11 -4.34 1.74
CA VAL A 247 -12.09 -3.32 1.45
C VAL A 247 -11.77 -3.32 -0.04
N TRP A 248 -11.67 -4.51 -0.63
CA TRP A 248 -11.51 -4.71 -2.07
C TRP A 248 -12.48 -5.76 -2.56
N HIS A 249 -13.25 -5.47 -3.60
CA HIS A 249 -14.05 -6.46 -4.29
C HIS A 249 -13.19 -7.22 -5.28
N LEU A 250 -13.20 -8.53 -5.21
CA LEU A 250 -12.75 -9.42 -6.28
C LEU A 250 -13.97 -9.71 -7.17
N LEU A 251 -14.01 -9.08 -8.35
CA LEU A 251 -15.15 -9.14 -9.25
C LEU A 251 -15.09 -10.34 -10.19
N ASP A 252 -13.88 -10.73 -10.61
CA ASP A 252 -13.68 -11.80 -11.56
C ASP A 252 -12.27 -12.38 -11.42
N THR A 253 -12.14 -13.68 -11.70
CA THR A 253 -10.88 -14.42 -11.72
C THR A 253 -10.81 -15.24 -13.00
N GLN A 254 -9.95 -14.85 -13.95
CA GLN A 254 -9.78 -15.53 -15.22
C GLN A 254 -8.55 -16.41 -15.23
N HIS A 255 -8.70 -17.67 -15.63
CA HIS A 255 -7.63 -18.65 -15.73
C HIS A 255 -7.28 -18.88 -17.20
N TYR A 256 -5.98 -18.83 -17.52
CA TYR A 256 -5.45 -19.00 -18.88
C TYR A 256 -4.75 -20.36 -18.98
N PHE A 257 -5.19 -21.17 -19.93
CA PHE A 257 -4.68 -22.51 -20.13
C PHE A 257 -3.96 -22.64 -21.47
N GLU A 258 -2.96 -23.51 -21.53
CA GLU A 258 -2.29 -23.97 -22.75
C GLU A 258 -2.48 -25.47 -22.84
N GLU A 259 -2.78 -25.97 -24.02
CA GLU A 259 -2.84 -27.41 -24.31
C GLU A 259 -1.47 -27.90 -24.77
N ASP A 260 -1.03 -29.05 -24.26
CA ASP A 260 0.19 -29.69 -24.75
C ASP A 260 -0.12 -30.60 -25.95
N ALA A 261 0.95 -31.19 -26.56
CA ALA A 261 0.80 -32.05 -27.71
C ALA A 261 0.03 -33.36 -27.39
N GLU A 262 -0.21 -33.64 -26.11
CA GLU A 262 -0.89 -34.85 -25.61
C GLU A 262 -2.33 -34.50 -25.15
N GLY A 263 -2.83 -33.25 -25.43
CA GLY A 263 -4.15 -32.79 -25.04
C GLY A 263 -4.29 -32.41 -23.56
N GLY A 264 -3.18 -32.34 -22.81
CA GLY A 264 -3.17 -31.94 -21.41
C GLY A 264 -3.27 -30.42 -21.26
N ARG A 265 -4.23 -29.93 -20.46
CA ARG A 265 -4.39 -28.50 -20.17
C ARG A 265 -3.52 -28.05 -19.00
N HIS A 266 -2.64 -27.08 -19.24
CA HIS A 266 -1.75 -26.50 -18.25
C HIS A 266 -2.16 -25.08 -17.94
N LEU A 267 -2.35 -24.76 -16.65
CA LEU A 267 -2.58 -23.38 -16.19
C LEU A 267 -1.28 -22.57 -16.41
N ILE A 268 -1.35 -21.55 -17.29
CA ILE A 268 -0.21 -20.72 -17.67
C ILE A 268 -0.27 -19.30 -17.15
N GLY A 269 -1.45 -18.82 -16.75
CA GLY A 269 -1.65 -17.48 -16.25
C GLY A 269 -2.97 -17.33 -15.53
N ILE A 270 -3.06 -16.25 -14.75
CA ILE A 270 -4.27 -15.86 -14.05
C ILE A 270 -4.39 -14.33 -14.06
N SER A 271 -5.59 -13.82 -14.24
CA SER A 271 -5.87 -12.40 -14.05
C SER A 271 -7.07 -12.20 -13.11
N PHE A 272 -7.05 -11.08 -12.42
CA PHE A 272 -8.05 -10.72 -11.43
C PHE A 272 -8.59 -9.34 -11.73
N THR A 273 -9.90 -9.17 -11.64
CA THR A 273 -10.57 -7.88 -11.75
C THR A 273 -11.00 -7.42 -10.37
N PHE A 274 -10.56 -6.22 -9.98
CA PHE A 274 -10.81 -5.64 -8.67
C PHE A 274 -11.56 -4.32 -8.76
N ARG A 275 -12.21 -3.97 -7.66
CA ARG A 275 -12.79 -2.65 -7.42
C ARG A 275 -12.60 -2.27 -5.95
N ALA A 276 -12.35 -0.99 -5.67
CA ALA A 276 -12.31 -0.51 -4.30
C ALA A 276 -13.71 -0.58 -3.66
N GLY A 277 -13.80 -0.89 -2.38
CA GLY A 277 -15.04 -0.83 -1.63
C GLY A 277 -15.57 0.60 -1.45
N LEU A 278 -16.79 0.75 -0.93
CA LEU A 278 -17.45 2.05 -0.74
C LEU A 278 -16.71 3.01 0.20
N TRP A 279 -15.78 2.52 1.02
CA TRP A 279 -14.88 3.38 1.81
C TRP A 279 -14.13 4.40 0.93
N ALA A 280 -13.82 4.04 -0.32
CA ALA A 280 -13.11 4.89 -1.26
C ALA A 280 -13.89 6.15 -1.64
N GLN A 281 -15.22 6.10 -1.63
CA GLN A 281 -16.09 7.25 -1.84
C GLN A 281 -15.87 8.36 -0.80
N HIS A 282 -15.50 7.96 0.42
CA HIS A 282 -15.26 8.90 1.51
C HIS A 282 -13.80 9.35 1.62
N PHE A 283 -12.83 8.54 1.15
CA PHE A 283 -11.40 8.81 1.36
C PHE A 283 -10.56 9.00 0.10
N LEU A 284 -11.10 8.67 -1.08
CA LEU A 284 -10.45 8.85 -2.39
C LEU A 284 -11.28 9.69 -3.37
N ASN A 285 -12.18 10.49 -2.87
CA ASN A 285 -13.06 11.31 -3.71
C ASN A 285 -12.42 12.69 -3.97
N ARG A 286 -11.81 12.84 -5.15
CA ARG A 286 -11.14 14.09 -5.55
C ARG A 286 -12.11 15.25 -5.71
N GLN A 287 -13.29 14.98 -6.26
CA GLN A 287 -14.29 16.00 -6.56
C GLN A 287 -14.87 16.58 -5.28
N ASP A 288 -15.36 15.73 -4.39
CA ASP A 288 -15.95 16.16 -3.13
C ASP A 288 -14.91 16.69 -2.14
N CYS A 289 -13.65 16.24 -2.25
CA CYS A 289 -12.55 16.84 -1.51
C CYS A 289 -12.33 18.31 -1.88
N ARG A 290 -12.46 18.68 -3.16
CA ARG A 290 -12.42 20.09 -3.60
C ARG A 290 -13.58 20.90 -3.03
N GLN A 291 -14.74 20.29 -2.87
CA GLN A 291 -15.93 20.87 -2.24
C GLN A 291 -15.87 20.83 -0.71
N GLN A 292 -14.84 20.21 -0.13
CA GLN A 292 -14.63 20.02 1.31
C GLN A 292 -15.73 19.15 1.98
N THR A 293 -16.34 18.24 1.24
CA THR A 293 -17.38 17.32 1.74
C THR A 293 -16.86 15.89 1.92
N ALA A 294 -15.75 15.54 1.30
CA ALA A 294 -15.06 14.25 1.47
C ALA A 294 -13.55 14.43 1.67
N PHE A 295 -12.84 13.34 1.91
CA PHE A 295 -11.39 13.28 2.01
C PHE A 295 -10.77 12.81 0.70
N TYR A 296 -9.52 13.23 0.47
CA TYR A 296 -8.64 12.64 -0.54
C TYR A 296 -7.29 12.32 0.10
N GLN A 297 -7.18 11.10 0.61
CA GLN A 297 -6.02 10.64 1.37
C GLN A 297 -5.15 9.73 0.51
N TYR A 298 -4.08 10.28 -0.01
CA TYR A 298 -3.10 9.52 -0.80
C TYR A 298 -1.68 9.74 -0.27
N GLY A 299 -0.81 8.79 -0.52
CA GLY A 299 0.63 8.82 -0.24
C GLY A 299 1.42 8.49 -1.49
N THR A 300 2.70 8.27 -1.30
CA THR A 300 3.58 7.76 -2.34
C THR A 300 4.13 6.42 -1.89
N LEU A 301 3.98 5.42 -2.74
CA LEU A 301 4.50 4.08 -2.56
C LEU A 301 5.81 3.98 -3.33
N PRO A 302 6.96 3.80 -2.67
CA PRO A 302 8.22 3.51 -3.34
C PRO A 302 8.22 2.05 -3.84
N GLN A 303 8.71 1.82 -5.05
CA GLN A 303 8.87 0.46 -5.58
C GLN A 303 9.89 -0.34 -4.76
N SER A 304 10.93 0.32 -4.27
CA SER A 304 11.97 -0.27 -3.41
C SER A 304 11.37 -0.93 -2.17
N LEU A 305 10.34 -0.33 -1.54
CA LEU A 305 9.66 -0.91 -0.38
C LEU A 305 9.12 -2.31 -0.68
N LEU A 306 8.40 -2.48 -1.78
CA LEU A 306 7.83 -3.78 -2.14
C LEU A 306 8.93 -4.82 -2.39
N ILE A 307 9.98 -4.44 -3.12
CA ILE A 307 11.11 -5.32 -3.42
C ILE A 307 11.81 -5.78 -2.14
N GLU A 308 12.06 -4.85 -1.21
CA GLU A 308 12.75 -5.14 0.05
C GLU A 308 11.91 -6.02 0.99
N VAL A 309 10.62 -5.66 1.16
CA VAL A 309 9.70 -6.49 1.95
C VAL A 309 9.67 -7.91 1.42
N MET A 310 9.58 -8.07 0.10
CA MET A 310 9.46 -9.38 -0.53
C MET A 310 10.78 -10.16 -0.56
N GLY A 311 11.92 -9.47 -0.58
CA GLY A 311 13.23 -10.10 -0.55
C GLY A 311 13.62 -10.69 0.81
N SER A 312 13.10 -10.13 1.89
CA SER A 312 13.62 -10.39 3.24
C SER A 312 12.56 -10.77 4.28
N TRP A 313 11.28 -10.88 3.89
CA TRP A 313 10.19 -11.10 4.84
C TRP A 313 10.35 -12.35 5.71
N GLN A 314 10.92 -13.44 5.17
CA GLN A 314 11.13 -14.69 5.92
C GLN A 314 12.19 -14.54 7.01
N GLN A 315 13.26 -13.80 6.72
CA GLN A 315 14.41 -13.65 7.64
C GLN A 315 14.20 -12.50 8.65
N HIS A 316 13.47 -11.45 8.24
CA HIS A 316 13.31 -10.21 8.98
C HIS A 316 11.84 -9.77 9.06
N GLU A 317 10.93 -10.69 9.43
CA GLU A 317 9.49 -10.41 9.47
C GLU A 317 9.16 -9.16 10.31
N GLY A 318 9.81 -8.99 11.47
CA GLY A 318 9.63 -7.81 12.31
C GLY A 318 10.04 -6.51 11.61
N ALA A 319 11.14 -6.51 10.85
CA ALA A 319 11.57 -5.36 10.05
C ALA A 319 10.53 -5.05 8.96
N MET A 320 10.01 -6.07 8.29
CA MET A 320 9.02 -5.90 7.22
C MET A 320 7.69 -5.33 7.76
N ARG A 321 7.23 -5.79 8.92
CA ARG A 321 6.06 -5.21 9.60
C ARG A 321 6.26 -3.72 9.93
N LEU A 322 7.46 -3.36 10.40
CA LEU A 322 7.81 -1.96 10.67
C LEU A 322 7.86 -1.12 9.38
N LEU A 323 8.45 -1.64 8.29
CA LEU A 323 8.49 -0.95 6.99
C LEU A 323 7.08 -0.68 6.44
N LEU A 324 6.20 -1.67 6.45
CA LEU A 324 4.82 -1.53 6.03
C LEU A 324 4.07 -0.49 6.87
N TRP A 325 4.33 -0.43 8.17
CA TRP A 325 3.74 0.59 9.04
C TRP A 325 4.32 1.98 8.78
N LEU A 326 5.63 2.08 8.56
CA LEU A 326 6.32 3.35 8.33
C LEU A 326 5.83 4.08 7.09
N VAL A 327 5.48 3.37 6.00
CA VAL A 327 4.97 4.01 4.77
C VAL A 327 3.72 4.86 5.01
N PHE A 328 2.89 4.48 5.97
CA PHE A 328 1.74 5.27 6.39
C PHE A 328 2.12 6.34 7.42
N LYS A 329 2.96 5.98 8.39
CA LYS A 329 3.34 6.87 9.51
C LYS A 329 4.12 8.09 9.05
N LEU A 330 5.07 7.93 8.16
CA LEU A 330 5.92 9.01 7.65
C LEU A 330 5.15 10.13 6.94
N ARG A 331 3.90 9.87 6.57
CA ARG A 331 3.04 10.85 5.95
C ARG A 331 2.27 11.73 6.93
N LEU A 332 2.07 11.30 8.19
CA LEU A 332 1.15 11.94 9.12
C LEU A 332 1.67 13.25 9.75
N GLY A 333 2.85 13.71 9.38
CA GLY A 333 3.39 14.99 9.87
C GLY A 333 4.90 14.98 10.07
N SER A 334 5.44 16.09 10.57
CA SER A 334 6.88 16.27 10.80
C SER A 334 7.38 15.63 12.11
N ASP A 335 6.51 15.35 13.07
CA ASP A 335 6.89 14.70 14.33
C ASP A 335 6.69 13.19 14.21
N HIS A 336 7.78 12.49 13.91
CA HIS A 336 7.82 11.04 13.74
C HIS A 336 8.34 10.30 14.96
N ARG A 337 8.39 10.95 16.13
CA ARG A 337 8.86 10.34 17.36
C ARG A 337 8.11 9.04 17.66
N MET A 338 8.88 7.98 17.88
CA MET A 338 8.36 6.64 18.10
C MET A 338 9.05 6.01 19.32
N THR A 339 8.25 5.48 20.24
CA THR A 339 8.83 4.72 21.36
C THR A 339 9.24 3.33 20.91
N VAL A 340 10.34 2.82 21.42
CA VAL A 340 10.79 1.44 21.15
C VAL A 340 9.73 0.43 21.56
N ARG A 341 9.00 0.67 22.64
CA ARG A 341 7.85 -0.18 23.04
C ARG A 341 6.81 -0.29 21.94
N THR A 342 6.47 0.82 21.25
CA THR A 342 5.53 0.79 20.12
C THR A 342 6.10 -0.01 18.96
N LEU A 343 7.38 0.16 18.64
CA LEU A 343 8.03 -0.60 17.56
C LEU A 343 8.08 -2.10 17.86
N LEU A 344 8.39 -2.48 19.11
CA LEU A 344 8.38 -3.87 19.56
C LEU A 344 7.00 -4.50 19.43
N ARG A 345 5.94 -3.77 19.85
CA ARG A 345 4.56 -4.22 19.70
C ARG A 345 4.18 -4.43 18.24
N LEU A 346 4.53 -3.49 17.37
CA LEU A 346 4.26 -3.58 15.93
C LEU A 346 5.01 -4.73 15.24
N ALA A 347 6.26 -4.95 15.63
CA ALA A 347 7.09 -5.99 15.05
C ALA A 347 6.72 -7.41 15.53
N TYR A 348 6.33 -7.56 16.80
CA TYR A 348 6.25 -8.89 17.43
C TYR A 348 4.92 -9.17 18.15
N GLY A 349 4.06 -8.17 18.32
CA GLY A 349 2.79 -8.28 19.06
C GLY A 349 2.93 -8.15 20.57
N ASP A 350 1.79 -7.92 21.24
CA ASP A 350 1.73 -7.75 22.70
C ASP A 350 2.08 -9.03 23.48
N ALA A 351 1.73 -10.21 22.95
CA ALA A 351 2.02 -11.48 23.60
C ALA A 351 3.52 -11.71 23.80
N ARG A 352 4.35 -11.51 22.76
CA ARG A 352 5.81 -11.62 22.87
C ARG A 352 6.44 -10.55 23.74
N LEU A 353 5.86 -9.35 23.77
CA LEU A 353 6.32 -8.29 24.66
C LEU A 353 6.03 -8.64 26.12
N THR A 354 4.88 -9.22 26.41
CA THR A 354 4.51 -9.74 27.74
C THR A 354 5.43 -10.90 28.16
N GLU A 355 5.65 -11.87 27.27
CA GLU A 355 6.59 -12.97 27.50
C GLU A 355 7.99 -12.43 27.86
N ALA A 356 8.47 -11.41 27.14
CA ALA A 356 9.78 -10.80 27.42
C ALA A 356 9.87 -10.15 28.81
N THR A 357 8.75 -9.77 29.40
CA THR A 357 8.71 -9.20 30.77
C THR A 357 8.54 -10.27 31.85
N THR A 358 7.92 -11.40 31.53
CA THR A 358 7.55 -12.44 32.52
C THR A 358 8.50 -13.64 32.53
N VAL A 359 9.04 -14.01 31.37
CA VAL A 359 9.90 -15.21 31.22
C VAL A 359 11.38 -14.84 31.29
N ARG A 360 12.11 -15.52 32.16
CA ARG A 360 13.57 -15.31 32.34
C ARG A 360 14.33 -15.50 31.04
N GLY A 361 15.07 -14.48 30.60
CA GLY A 361 15.92 -14.52 29.41
C GLY A 361 15.18 -14.27 28.07
N ALA A 362 13.84 -14.22 28.02
CA ALA A 362 13.08 -13.92 26.81
C ALA A 362 13.37 -12.51 26.30
N HIS A 363 13.54 -11.53 27.21
CA HIS A 363 13.92 -10.17 26.86
C HIS A 363 15.25 -10.09 26.08
N LYS A 364 16.24 -10.94 26.39
CA LYS A 364 17.53 -10.93 25.67
C LYS A 364 17.37 -11.39 24.22
N ARG A 365 16.53 -12.42 24.00
CA ARG A 365 16.23 -12.93 22.66
C ARG A 365 15.47 -11.88 21.84
N LEU A 366 14.45 -11.25 22.46
CA LEU A 366 13.65 -10.22 21.80
C LEU A 366 14.47 -8.98 21.47
N LEU A 367 15.36 -8.56 22.40
CA LEU A 367 16.29 -7.45 22.19
C LEU A 367 17.19 -7.71 20.98
N LYS A 368 17.87 -8.87 20.94
CA LYS A 368 18.73 -9.24 19.82
C LYS A 368 17.98 -9.27 18.50
N LEU A 369 16.77 -9.83 18.50
CA LEU A 369 15.91 -9.86 17.31
C LEU A 369 15.52 -8.46 16.85
N PHE A 370 15.19 -7.57 17.77
CA PHE A 370 14.84 -6.18 17.47
C PHE A 370 16.03 -5.40 16.89
N GLU A 371 17.22 -5.55 17.49
CA GLU A 371 18.45 -4.92 16.99
C GLU A 371 18.79 -5.42 15.57
N ASN A 372 18.67 -6.72 15.29
CA ASN A 372 18.88 -7.29 13.97
C ASN A 372 17.85 -6.75 12.94
N ASN A 373 16.59 -6.57 13.36
CA ASN A 373 15.56 -6.03 12.48
C ASN A 373 15.75 -4.53 12.20
N LEU A 374 16.23 -3.75 13.18
CA LEU A 374 16.61 -2.35 12.95
C LEU A 374 17.83 -2.26 12.01
N GLU A 375 18.80 -3.17 12.14
CA GLU A 375 19.93 -3.26 11.22
C GLU A 375 19.48 -3.60 9.79
N ALA A 376 18.53 -4.53 9.63
CA ALA A 376 17.95 -4.83 8.33
C ALA A 376 17.28 -3.59 7.71
N ILE A 377 16.49 -2.84 8.48
CA ILE A 377 15.88 -1.58 8.04
C ILE A 377 16.95 -0.56 7.64
N HIS A 378 18.04 -0.46 8.41
CA HIS A 378 19.17 0.42 8.09
C HIS A 378 19.82 0.04 6.76
N ARG A 379 20.07 -1.24 6.52
CA ARG A 379 20.63 -1.74 5.23
C ARG A 379 19.75 -1.41 4.03
N TYR A 380 18.44 -1.30 4.22
CA TYR A 380 17.50 -0.82 3.18
C TYR A 380 17.52 0.69 2.98
N GLY A 381 18.41 1.41 3.67
CA GLY A 381 18.59 2.84 3.52
C GLY A 381 17.71 3.69 4.42
N LEU A 382 16.90 3.10 5.29
CA LEU A 382 16.15 3.83 6.32
C LEU A 382 16.98 3.87 7.60
N ARG A 383 17.72 4.96 7.82
CA ARG A 383 18.59 5.12 8.98
C ARG A 383 17.82 5.59 10.19
N PRO A 384 17.75 4.79 11.29
CA PRO A 384 17.06 5.22 12.50
C PRO A 384 17.81 6.37 13.17
N GLN A 385 17.09 7.42 13.54
CA GLN A 385 17.59 8.55 14.32
C GLN A 385 17.31 8.31 15.80
N PHE A 386 18.32 8.00 16.56
CA PHE A 386 18.22 7.75 18.00
C PHE A 386 18.04 9.06 18.76
N ASP A 387 17.12 9.11 19.72
CA ASP A 387 16.97 10.25 20.61
C ASP A 387 18.11 10.28 21.63
N PRO A 388 19.01 11.29 21.61
CA PRO A 388 20.16 11.34 22.50
C PRO A 388 19.80 11.38 23.99
N GLU A 389 18.59 11.87 24.34
CA GLU A 389 18.14 11.95 25.72
C GLU A 389 17.69 10.60 26.29
N THR A 390 17.01 9.79 25.47
CA THR A 390 16.36 8.54 25.94
C THR A 390 16.98 7.29 25.35
N TYR A 391 17.67 7.38 24.21
CA TYR A 391 18.32 6.28 23.52
C TYR A 391 19.82 6.57 23.37
N GLY A 392 20.49 6.75 24.50
CA GLY A 392 21.92 7.09 24.54
C GLY A 392 22.83 6.00 23.95
N PRO A 393 24.09 6.35 23.62
CA PRO A 393 25.04 5.45 22.95
C PRO A 393 25.28 4.12 23.68
N ASP A 394 25.17 4.10 25.01
CA ASP A 394 25.42 2.93 25.87
C ASP A 394 24.36 1.83 25.73
N ILE A 395 23.17 2.15 25.22
CA ILE A 395 22.08 1.18 24.98
C ILE A 395 21.78 0.99 23.49
N GLN A 396 22.40 1.78 22.60
CA GLN A 396 22.24 1.63 21.15
C GLN A 396 22.78 0.27 20.66
N PRO A 397 22.29 -0.24 19.51
CA PRO A 397 22.85 -1.40 18.86
C PRO A 397 24.31 -1.17 18.46
N LEU A 398 25.16 -2.19 18.59
CA LEU A 398 26.58 -2.08 18.29
C LEU A 398 26.82 -1.64 16.83
N TRP A 399 26.05 -2.17 15.86
CA TRP A 399 26.17 -1.83 14.45
C TRP A 399 25.95 -0.32 14.20
N ALA A 400 25.07 0.34 14.95
CA ALA A 400 24.80 1.77 14.82
C ALA A 400 26.00 2.60 15.29
N ARG A 401 26.62 2.21 16.39
CA ARG A 401 27.83 2.86 16.91
C ARG A 401 29.05 2.63 16.03
N VAL A 402 29.20 1.43 15.46
CA VAL A 402 30.28 1.12 14.50
C VAL A 402 30.10 1.93 13.22
N ALA A 403 28.88 2.19 12.77
CA ALA A 403 28.61 3.04 11.60
C ALA A 403 28.96 4.53 11.80
N GLU A 404 29.18 4.97 13.05
CA GLU A 404 29.63 6.34 13.36
C GLU A 404 31.13 6.51 13.24
N ILE A 405 31.92 5.42 13.12
CA ILE A 405 33.37 5.48 12.98
C ILE A 405 33.69 6.11 11.61
N PRO A 406 34.45 7.23 11.56
CA PRO A 406 34.80 7.85 10.30
C PRO A 406 35.71 6.98 9.44
N ASP A 407 35.58 7.07 8.11
CA ASP A 407 36.48 6.39 7.16
C ASP A 407 37.87 7.06 7.09
N ASP A 408 37.96 8.34 7.42
CA ASP A 408 39.24 9.06 7.48
C ASP A 408 40.08 8.63 8.67
N ALA A 409 41.37 8.39 8.45
CA ALA A 409 42.28 7.82 9.46
C ALA A 409 42.46 8.73 10.70
N ASP A 410 42.60 10.04 10.48
CA ASP A 410 42.83 11.01 11.56
C ASP A 410 41.54 11.19 12.38
N ALA A 411 40.41 11.31 11.70
CA ALA A 411 39.11 11.39 12.36
C ALA A 411 38.74 10.07 13.10
N ALA A 412 39.15 8.91 12.57
CA ALA A 412 38.97 7.61 13.24
C ALA A 412 39.85 7.53 14.51
N LEU A 413 41.06 8.05 14.48
CA LEU A 413 41.94 8.12 15.65
C LEU A 413 41.31 8.99 16.76
N ASP A 414 40.79 10.16 16.39
CA ASP A 414 40.07 11.04 17.31
C ASP A 414 38.85 10.35 17.89
N PHE A 415 38.09 9.62 17.06
CA PHE A 415 36.95 8.84 17.52
C PHE A 415 37.36 7.80 18.59
N TRP A 416 38.41 7.02 18.35
CA TRP A 416 38.88 5.99 19.28
C TRP A 416 39.47 6.60 20.56
N THR A 417 40.15 7.70 20.46
CA THR A 417 40.66 8.43 21.62
C THR A 417 39.54 8.95 22.50
N ASN A 418 38.51 9.50 21.86
CA ASN A 418 37.31 9.96 22.57
C ASN A 418 36.49 8.81 23.18
N ASP A 419 36.41 7.66 22.47
CA ASP A 419 35.70 6.48 23.00
C ASP A 419 36.40 5.89 24.21
N ALA A 420 37.75 5.84 24.20
CA ALA A 420 38.55 5.37 25.34
C ALA A 420 38.40 6.24 26.59
N ASN A 421 38.16 7.54 26.42
CA ASN A 421 37.96 8.51 27.48
C ASN A 421 36.54 8.60 28.02
N ARG A 422 35.58 7.85 27.46
CA ARG A 422 34.18 7.78 27.95
C ARG A 422 34.09 6.83 29.15
N ASP A 423 33.07 7.05 29.99
CA ASP A 423 32.74 6.13 31.10
C ASP A 423 32.47 4.70 30.62
N ARG A 424 32.09 4.54 29.36
CA ARG A 424 31.91 3.26 28.69
C ARG A 424 32.40 3.33 27.24
N SER A 425 33.32 2.44 26.90
CA SER A 425 33.82 2.28 25.54
C SER A 425 32.89 1.49 24.64
N LEU A 426 33.15 1.52 23.33
CA LEU A 426 32.38 0.75 22.33
C LEU A 426 32.39 -0.76 22.62
N THR A 427 33.47 -1.27 23.18
CA THR A 427 33.69 -2.70 23.45
C THR A 427 33.12 -3.15 24.79
N ASP A 428 32.69 -2.24 25.65
CA ASP A 428 32.13 -2.58 26.95
C ASP A 428 30.80 -3.32 26.85
N ARG A 429 30.56 -4.19 27.84
CA ARG A 429 29.29 -4.91 27.92
C ARG A 429 28.15 -3.93 28.14
N ALA A 430 27.01 -4.18 27.46
CA ALA A 430 25.80 -3.40 27.66
C ALA A 430 25.38 -3.33 29.14
N PRO A 431 24.81 -2.21 29.61
CA PRO A 431 24.33 -2.07 30.97
C PRO A 431 23.30 -3.13 31.34
N ARG A 432 23.26 -3.54 32.61
CA ARG A 432 22.31 -4.58 33.09
C ARG A 432 20.86 -4.15 32.95
N ASP A 433 20.59 -2.86 33.00
CA ASP A 433 19.28 -2.22 32.85
C ASP A 433 18.91 -1.85 31.38
N LYS A 434 19.74 -2.26 30.40
CA LYS A 434 19.54 -1.95 28.97
C LYS A 434 18.09 -2.20 28.53
N TRP A 435 17.47 -3.34 28.90
CA TRP A 435 16.12 -3.66 28.52
C TRP A 435 15.09 -2.65 29.03
N GLN A 436 15.15 -2.27 30.30
CA GLN A 436 14.22 -1.32 30.92
C GLN A 436 14.34 0.07 30.29
N ARG A 437 15.59 0.52 30.09
CA ARG A 437 15.87 1.80 29.44
C ARG A 437 15.41 1.80 27.99
N LEU A 438 15.61 0.69 27.26
CA LEU A 438 15.18 0.53 25.87
C LEU A 438 13.67 0.63 25.72
N LEU A 439 12.87 0.06 26.63
CA LEU A 439 11.40 0.17 26.59
C LEU A 439 10.91 1.62 26.66
N ASN A 440 11.67 2.51 27.30
CA ASN A 440 11.38 3.94 27.44
C ASN A 440 12.09 4.79 26.37
N ALA A 441 13.01 4.19 25.63
CA ALA A 441 13.78 4.87 24.59
C ALA A 441 12.88 5.27 23.41
N ARG A 442 13.32 6.30 22.66
CA ARG A 442 12.62 6.86 21.51
C ARG A 442 13.53 6.91 20.29
N LEU A 443 12.94 6.76 19.13
CA LEU A 443 13.52 7.20 17.87
C LEU A 443 12.89 8.54 17.48
N LEU A 444 13.68 9.48 17.05
CA LEU A 444 13.21 10.77 16.52
C LEU A 444 12.56 10.59 15.14
N GLY A 445 13.01 9.58 14.40
CA GLY A 445 12.53 9.25 13.07
C GLY A 445 13.46 8.29 12.34
N PHE A 446 13.34 8.33 11.03
CA PHE A 446 14.23 7.64 10.10
C PHE A 446 14.68 8.60 9.01
N ASP A 447 15.98 8.64 8.69
CA ASP A 447 16.44 9.21 7.44
C ASP A 447 16.03 8.30 6.31
N LEU A 448 15.43 8.88 5.28
CA LEU A 448 14.81 8.13 4.20
C LEU A 448 15.70 8.13 2.96
N PRO A 449 15.68 7.05 2.16
CA PRO A 449 16.26 7.04 0.83
C PRO A 449 15.71 8.18 -0.04
N GLU A 450 16.48 8.60 -1.06
CA GLU A 450 16.10 9.74 -1.91
C GLU A 450 14.76 9.54 -2.64
N ASP A 451 14.47 8.32 -3.09
CA ASP A 451 13.19 7.98 -3.74
C ASP A 451 12.00 8.13 -2.79
N TRP A 452 12.18 7.86 -1.49
CA TRP A 452 11.18 8.11 -0.46
C TRP A 452 11.05 9.60 -0.13
N GLN A 453 12.18 10.35 -0.06
CA GLN A 453 12.19 11.78 0.26
C GLN A 453 11.52 12.62 -0.83
N GLN A 454 11.78 12.33 -2.11
CA GLN A 454 11.15 13.03 -3.23
C GLN A 454 9.62 12.94 -3.19
N SER A 455 9.11 11.85 -2.67
CA SER A 455 7.67 11.61 -2.54
C SER A 455 7.02 12.41 -1.40
N LEU A 456 7.76 12.78 -0.36
CA LEU A 456 7.26 13.57 0.77
C LEU A 456 7.25 15.08 0.48
N ARG A 457 8.07 15.54 -0.46
CA ARG A 457 8.00 16.93 -0.93
C ARG A 457 6.68 17.11 -1.66
N LYS A 458 5.74 17.88 -1.09
CA LYS A 458 4.52 18.31 -1.79
C LYS A 458 4.93 18.74 -3.18
N PRO A 459 4.36 18.19 -4.27
CA PRO A 459 4.58 18.77 -5.57
C PRO A 459 4.13 20.21 -5.44
N ARG A 460 5.06 21.17 -5.55
CA ARG A 460 4.67 22.57 -5.81
C ARG A 460 3.75 22.45 -7.00
N PRO A 461 2.51 22.96 -6.93
CA PRO A 461 1.66 22.95 -8.09
C PRO A 461 2.49 23.61 -9.19
N GLN A 462 3.02 22.83 -10.10
CA GLN A 462 3.52 23.37 -11.34
C GLN A 462 2.31 24.07 -11.92
N ARG A 463 2.30 25.41 -11.81
CA ARG A 463 1.45 26.21 -12.67
C ARG A 463 1.67 25.61 -14.04
N ARG A 464 0.71 24.83 -14.52
CA ARG A 464 0.66 24.41 -15.90
C ARG A 464 0.81 25.71 -16.68
N ARG A 465 2.02 25.93 -17.22
CA ARG A 465 2.17 26.80 -18.37
C ARG A 465 1.29 26.13 -19.41
N SER A 466 0.10 26.68 -19.61
CA SER A 466 -0.69 26.40 -20.78
C SER A 466 0.28 26.44 -21.95
N PRO A 467 0.22 25.47 -22.87
CA PRO A 467 0.99 25.58 -24.10
C PRO A 467 0.63 26.94 -24.69
N LYS A 468 1.60 27.83 -24.77
CA LYS A 468 1.48 29.05 -25.56
C LYS A 468 1.15 28.56 -26.96
N SER A 469 -0.13 28.61 -27.34
CA SER A 469 -0.47 28.67 -28.75
C SER A 469 0.32 29.86 -29.29
N MET A 470 1.27 29.59 -30.15
CA MET A 470 1.89 30.60 -30.99
C MET A 470 0.81 31.12 -31.95
N ILE A 471 -0.02 32.03 -31.42
CA ILE A 471 -0.70 33.01 -32.24
C ILE A 471 0.05 34.28 -31.93
N GLN A 472 0.95 34.65 -32.85
CA GLN A 472 1.51 35.97 -32.92
C GLN A 472 0.34 36.94 -33.15
N SER A 473 -0.17 37.54 -32.09
CA SER A 473 -0.90 38.79 -32.19
C SER A 473 0.05 39.88 -31.70
N THR A 474 0.47 40.72 -32.61
CA THR A 474 1.11 42.00 -32.40
C THR A 474 0.14 42.94 -31.69
N ALA A 475 -0.08 42.73 -30.39
CA ALA A 475 -0.77 43.70 -29.55
C ALA A 475 0.26 44.30 -28.61
N LYS A 476 0.53 45.59 -28.76
CA LYS A 476 1.38 46.40 -27.89
C LYS A 476 0.98 46.14 -26.43
N ASN A 477 1.94 45.66 -25.62
CA ASN A 477 1.74 45.49 -24.19
C ASN A 477 1.51 46.87 -23.54
N LEU A 478 0.33 47.06 -22.93
CA LEU A 478 0.11 48.22 -22.06
C LEU A 478 1.06 48.11 -20.86
N SER A 479 2.00 49.03 -20.76
CA SER A 479 2.90 49.10 -19.60
C SER A 479 2.19 49.72 -18.40
N SER A 480 2.57 49.30 -17.18
CA SER A 480 2.05 49.89 -15.94
C SER A 480 2.25 51.39 -15.89
N ASP A 481 3.35 51.90 -16.41
CA ASP A 481 3.67 53.32 -16.47
C ASP A 481 2.75 54.06 -17.46
N ALA A 482 2.41 53.46 -18.60
CA ALA A 482 1.46 54.05 -19.56
C ALA A 482 0.04 54.17 -18.95
N ILE A 483 -0.40 53.18 -18.18
CA ILE A 483 -1.69 53.22 -17.49
C ILE A 483 -1.72 54.36 -16.45
N LYS A 484 -0.64 54.48 -15.69
CA LYS A 484 -0.49 55.52 -14.66
C LYS A 484 -0.45 56.93 -15.29
N ALA A 485 0.31 57.11 -16.37
CA ALA A 485 0.40 58.38 -17.10
C ALA A 485 -0.96 58.80 -17.69
N ALA A 486 -1.65 57.89 -18.39
CA ALA A 486 -2.96 58.17 -18.98
C ALA A 486 -4.03 58.51 -17.92
N ARG A 487 -3.99 57.84 -16.76
CA ARG A 487 -4.87 58.22 -15.66
C ARG A 487 -4.59 59.63 -15.14
N GLN A 488 -3.32 60.01 -15.03
CA GLN A 488 -2.90 61.35 -14.57
C GLN A 488 -3.27 62.45 -15.57
N GLU A 489 -3.11 62.21 -16.85
CA GLU A 489 -3.54 63.10 -17.92
C GLU A 489 -5.04 63.39 -17.88
N LEU A 490 -5.84 62.37 -17.53
CA LEU A 490 -7.28 62.50 -17.36
C LEU A 490 -7.67 63.09 -15.98
N ASN A 491 -6.70 63.52 -15.16
CA ASN A 491 -6.89 64.05 -13.81
C ASN A 491 -7.73 63.13 -12.89
N LEU A 492 -7.64 61.81 -13.09
CA LEU A 492 -8.38 60.83 -12.31
C LEU A 492 -7.55 60.37 -11.09
N SER A 493 -8.19 60.32 -9.91
CA SER A 493 -7.59 59.59 -8.78
C SER A 493 -7.65 58.09 -9.01
N GLN A 494 -6.78 57.30 -8.35
CA GLN A 494 -6.87 55.84 -8.42
C GLN A 494 -8.26 55.31 -8.02
N ARG A 495 -8.92 55.98 -7.06
CA ARG A 495 -10.25 55.61 -6.62
C ARG A 495 -11.30 55.92 -7.70
N ALA A 496 -11.21 57.05 -8.37
CA ALA A 496 -12.12 57.43 -9.45
C ALA A 496 -11.97 56.51 -10.67
N LEU A 497 -10.73 56.09 -11.02
CA LEU A 497 -10.50 55.12 -12.09
C LEU A 497 -11.04 53.72 -11.69
N ALA A 498 -10.87 53.32 -10.43
CA ALA A 498 -11.38 52.05 -9.93
C ALA A 498 -12.92 51.98 -10.03
N GLU A 499 -13.59 53.07 -9.67
CA GLU A 499 -15.05 53.18 -9.74
C GLU A 499 -15.56 53.08 -11.19
N ARG A 500 -14.90 53.75 -12.15
CA ARG A 500 -15.25 53.71 -13.58
C ARG A 500 -15.06 52.30 -14.20
N LEU A 501 -14.12 51.52 -13.65
CA LEU A 501 -13.81 50.18 -14.14
C LEU A 501 -14.56 49.07 -13.38
N GLY A 502 -15.32 49.42 -12.32
CA GLY A 502 -15.95 48.44 -11.43
C GLY A 502 -14.94 47.56 -10.67
N LYS A 503 -13.76 48.15 -10.36
CA LYS A 503 -12.65 47.44 -9.66
C LYS A 503 -12.35 48.10 -8.31
N SER A 504 -11.53 47.45 -7.48
CA SER A 504 -11.07 48.05 -6.23
C SER A 504 -9.90 49.02 -6.45
N GLN A 505 -9.78 50.05 -5.59
CA GLN A 505 -8.63 50.96 -5.62
C GLN A 505 -7.29 50.22 -5.47
N SER A 506 -7.24 49.19 -4.63
CA SER A 506 -6.05 48.33 -4.48
C SER A 506 -5.68 47.63 -5.77
N TRP A 507 -6.66 47.20 -6.57
CA TRP A 507 -6.41 46.59 -7.88
C TRP A 507 -5.72 47.59 -8.84
N ILE A 508 -6.20 48.83 -8.92
CA ILE A 508 -5.57 49.90 -9.74
C ILE A 508 -4.12 50.14 -9.30
N ARG A 509 -3.90 50.29 -7.98
CA ARG A 509 -2.56 50.51 -7.43
C ARG A 509 -1.60 49.36 -7.80
N ASP A 510 -2.07 48.12 -7.75
CA ASP A 510 -1.23 46.95 -8.04
C ASP A 510 -0.96 46.80 -9.54
N VAL A 511 -1.90 47.22 -10.41
CA VAL A 511 -1.71 47.34 -11.86
C VAL A 511 -0.66 48.40 -12.20
N GLU A 512 -0.79 49.61 -11.64
CA GLU A 512 0.16 50.70 -11.86
C GLU A 512 1.56 50.44 -11.30
N ASN A 513 1.66 49.57 -10.30
CA ASN A 513 2.95 49.11 -9.74
C ASN A 513 3.51 47.85 -10.43
N GLY A 514 2.88 47.37 -11.49
CA GLY A 514 3.35 46.21 -12.24
C GLY A 514 3.34 44.90 -11.47
N ARG A 515 2.58 44.78 -10.37
CA ARG A 515 2.59 43.59 -9.49
C ARG A 515 1.92 42.38 -10.10
N PHE A 516 1.08 42.55 -11.11
CA PHE A 516 0.49 41.46 -11.88
C PHE A 516 0.11 41.86 -13.30
N ASN A 517 0.02 40.88 -14.18
CA ASN A 517 -0.39 41.11 -15.58
C ASN A 517 -1.92 41.25 -15.67
N VAL A 518 -2.39 42.31 -16.32
CA VAL A 518 -3.79 42.57 -16.57
C VAL A 518 -4.37 41.52 -17.53
N SER A 519 -5.56 41.00 -17.24
CA SER A 519 -6.26 40.08 -18.14
C SER A 519 -6.64 40.75 -19.47
N ALA A 520 -6.85 39.98 -20.53
CA ALA A 520 -7.23 40.55 -21.85
C ALA A 520 -8.51 41.38 -21.78
N SER A 521 -9.51 40.95 -21.00
CA SER A 521 -10.78 41.67 -20.79
C SER A 521 -10.57 42.96 -20.01
N ASP A 522 -9.75 42.95 -18.95
CA ASP A 522 -9.47 44.14 -18.15
C ASP A 522 -8.58 45.13 -18.91
N ARG A 523 -7.74 44.63 -19.83
CA ARG A 523 -6.94 45.46 -20.72
C ARG A 523 -7.82 46.28 -21.66
N THR A 524 -8.79 45.64 -22.30
CA THR A 524 -9.75 46.31 -23.17
C THR A 524 -10.56 47.38 -22.39
N LEU A 525 -10.95 47.09 -21.17
CA LEU A 525 -11.63 48.04 -20.30
C LEU A 525 -10.73 49.24 -19.96
N LEU A 526 -9.48 49.02 -19.60
CA LEU A 526 -8.49 50.07 -19.35
C LEU A 526 -8.23 50.93 -20.59
N GLN A 527 -8.09 50.30 -21.77
CA GLN A 527 -7.91 51.03 -23.03
C GLN A 527 -9.10 51.92 -23.34
N ASN A 528 -10.32 51.41 -23.19
CA ASN A 528 -11.54 52.18 -23.48
C ASN A 528 -11.72 53.38 -22.50
N VAL A 529 -11.44 53.18 -21.22
CA VAL A 529 -11.64 54.24 -20.19
C VAL A 529 -10.52 55.27 -20.21
N LEU A 530 -9.29 54.85 -20.54
CA LEU A 530 -8.11 55.73 -20.56
C LEU A 530 -7.78 56.30 -21.95
N GLY A 531 -8.51 55.91 -23.01
CA GLY A 531 -8.25 56.34 -24.38
C GLY A 531 -6.91 55.85 -24.97
N LEU A 532 -6.41 54.71 -24.48
CA LEU A 532 -5.13 54.14 -24.91
C LEU A 532 -5.36 53.21 -26.13
N THR A 533 -4.83 53.55 -27.29
CA THR A 533 -4.89 52.79 -28.56
C THR A 533 -3.77 51.77 -28.66
#